data_8d5c43e898c6ee3655240702feb111bd
#
_entry.id   8d5c43e898c6ee3655240702feb111bd
#
_cell.length_a   1.000
_cell.length_b   1.000
_cell.length_c   1.000
_cell.angle_alpha   90.00
_cell.angle_beta   90.00
_cell.angle_gamma   90.00
#
_symmetry.space_group_name_H-M   'P 1'
#
loop_
_entity.id
_entity.type
_entity.pdbx_description
1 polymer ?
#
loop_
_entity_poly.entity_id
_entity_poly.type
_entity_poly.pdbx_seq_one_letter_code
_entity_poly.pdbx_strand_id
1 'polypeptide(L)'
;MTIMTGARVTIRRAYLADRPRVHEWLVQSDLSDNVFGPLFPERAVPTLEQFASDYVNSYFDGTRPYSGRMFIIALGADEVGCMSHGPIDLLNDVVELDIWLSERKLAGRGIGSEALVLLADWLQANYGVNRFLVRPSRRNVRALRAMRRAGFRETDLPAAEVIEKLQLPRGDYADEVLLFRILPVPSATLRRDAQRIYVFLDSEFTSLSRPELISIGAVSTDATAFYAEVRGWSPERSTDFVRQVVVPLLDGDAVTHEVAAEAFAAWLDERTGRAPTTIVSDSGYDRWALAELLGREDLPVGVEWKRVAVAYEEMDRATRQLNLRRHHALDDARALRHLLLNPTTERATDAS
;
A
#
# COMPACT_ATOMS: atom_id res chain seq x y z
N MET A 1 14.03 -1.30 14.24
CA MET A 1 12.79 -1.68 14.96
C MET A 1 12.05 -2.69 14.09
N THR A 2 11.64 -3.84 14.65
CA THR A 2 10.82 -4.85 13.96
C THR A 2 9.43 -4.28 13.69
N ILE A 3 8.90 -4.52 12.48
CA ILE A 3 7.56 -4.05 12.09
C ILE A 3 6.59 -5.19 11.75
N MET A 4 7.12 -6.38 11.41
CA MET A 4 6.32 -7.58 11.16
C MET A 4 6.91 -8.76 11.91
N THR A 5 6.07 -9.56 12.55
CA THR A 5 6.50 -10.73 13.33
C THR A 5 5.66 -11.94 12.92
N GLY A 6 6.31 -12.96 12.42
CA GLY A 6 5.74 -14.25 12.09
C GLY A 6 6.07 -15.32 13.13
N ALA A 7 5.79 -16.57 12.79
CA ALA A 7 6.09 -17.70 13.66
C ALA A 7 7.60 -17.98 13.77
N ARG A 8 8.37 -17.68 12.73
CA ARG A 8 9.81 -17.96 12.62
C ARG A 8 10.63 -16.72 12.32
N VAL A 9 10.10 -15.83 11.49
CA VAL A 9 10.84 -14.67 11.02
C VAL A 9 10.29 -13.38 11.60
N THR A 10 11.20 -12.42 11.78
CA THR A 10 10.84 -11.02 12.02
C THR A 10 11.36 -10.18 10.86
N ILE A 11 10.68 -9.08 10.58
CA ILE A 11 11.03 -8.21 9.46
C ILE A 11 11.12 -6.78 9.99
N ARG A 12 12.20 -6.09 9.63
CA ARG A 12 12.40 -4.67 9.89
C ARG A 12 12.57 -3.90 8.59
N ARG A 13 12.32 -2.61 8.63
CA ARG A 13 12.71 -1.73 7.53
C ARG A 13 14.23 -1.72 7.39
N ALA A 14 14.73 -1.69 6.16
CA ALA A 14 16.13 -1.42 5.89
C ALA A 14 16.42 0.08 6.03
N TYR A 15 17.68 0.40 6.32
CA TYR A 15 18.22 1.75 6.38
C TYR A 15 19.35 1.91 5.36
N LEU A 16 19.75 3.14 5.04
CA LEU A 16 20.85 3.40 4.10
C LEU A 16 22.13 2.64 4.45
N ALA A 17 22.41 2.43 5.72
CA ALA A 17 23.55 1.66 6.19
C ALA A 17 23.48 0.16 5.83
N ASP A 18 22.28 -0.37 5.53
CA ASP A 18 22.12 -1.78 5.13
C ASP A 18 22.41 -2.00 3.64
N ARG A 19 22.41 -0.95 2.81
CA ARG A 19 22.53 -1.08 1.36
C ARG A 19 23.75 -1.89 0.90
N PRO A 20 24.98 -1.69 1.40
CA PRO A 20 26.13 -2.49 0.99
C PRO A 20 25.95 -3.98 1.27
N ARG A 21 25.40 -4.33 2.44
CA ARG A 21 25.15 -5.72 2.82
C ARG A 21 24.03 -6.35 1.99
N VAL A 22 22.97 -5.60 1.69
CA VAL A 22 21.89 -6.08 0.80
C VAL A 22 22.43 -6.36 -0.60
N HIS A 23 23.30 -5.50 -1.13
CA HIS A 23 24.01 -5.74 -2.38
C HIS A 23 24.91 -6.98 -2.30
N GLU A 24 25.70 -7.13 -1.23
CA GLU A 24 26.56 -8.30 -1.00
C GLU A 24 25.75 -9.62 -1.02
N TRP A 25 24.62 -9.67 -0.32
CA TRP A 25 23.73 -10.82 -0.34
C TRP A 25 23.17 -11.14 -1.73
N LEU A 26 22.92 -10.13 -2.55
CA LEU A 26 22.44 -10.32 -3.91
C LEU A 26 23.53 -10.89 -4.82
N VAL A 27 24.77 -10.38 -4.75
CA VAL A 27 25.82 -10.63 -5.74
C VAL A 27 26.88 -11.66 -5.30
N GLN A 28 27.08 -11.88 -3.98
CA GLN A 28 28.16 -12.70 -3.45
C GLN A 28 27.66 -13.95 -2.70
N SER A 29 26.36 -14.08 -2.48
CA SER A 29 25.85 -15.29 -1.80
C SER A 29 25.95 -16.50 -2.72
N ASP A 30 25.96 -17.70 -2.13
CA ASP A 30 25.91 -18.98 -2.88
C ASP A 30 24.53 -19.21 -3.56
N LEU A 31 23.60 -18.26 -3.46
CA LEU A 31 22.33 -18.17 -4.20
C LEU A 31 22.41 -17.23 -5.40
N SER A 32 23.47 -16.44 -5.54
CA SER A 32 23.60 -15.45 -6.64
C SER A 32 23.54 -16.09 -8.02
N ASP A 33 23.98 -17.34 -8.16
CA ASP A 33 23.83 -18.13 -9.39
C ASP A 33 22.38 -18.34 -9.82
N ASN A 34 21.41 -18.23 -8.90
CA ASN A 34 19.99 -18.28 -9.23
C ASN A 34 19.47 -16.95 -9.81
N VAL A 35 20.30 -15.90 -9.79
CA VAL A 35 19.96 -14.57 -10.28
C VAL A 35 20.89 -14.16 -11.42
N PHE A 36 22.20 -14.44 -11.35
CA PHE A 36 23.23 -13.97 -12.27
C PHE A 36 24.12 -15.07 -12.85
N GLY A 37 23.98 -16.32 -12.39
CA GLY A 37 24.84 -17.42 -12.77
C GLY A 37 24.57 -17.98 -14.17
N PRO A 38 25.17 -19.13 -14.51
CA PRO A 38 25.06 -19.73 -15.85
C PRO A 38 23.64 -19.99 -16.33
N LEU A 39 22.67 -20.10 -15.42
CA LEU A 39 21.26 -20.25 -15.74
C LEU A 39 20.60 -18.95 -16.20
N PHE A 40 21.24 -17.81 -15.98
CA PHE A 40 20.72 -16.48 -16.25
C PHE A 40 21.78 -15.60 -16.95
N PRO A 41 22.32 -16.01 -18.09
CA PRO A 41 23.38 -15.29 -18.78
C PRO A 41 22.96 -13.91 -19.29
N GLU A 42 21.65 -13.66 -19.39
CA GLU A 42 21.07 -12.39 -19.76
C GLU A 42 21.16 -11.32 -18.67
N ARG A 43 21.49 -11.70 -17.45
CA ARG A 43 21.64 -10.76 -16.32
C ARG A 43 23.11 -10.54 -15.98
N ALA A 44 23.54 -9.29 -16.05
CA ALA A 44 24.83 -8.89 -15.52
C ALA A 44 24.78 -8.71 -14.00
N VAL A 45 25.88 -9.08 -13.31
CA VAL A 45 26.04 -8.81 -11.87
C VAL A 45 26.19 -7.30 -11.67
N PRO A 46 25.30 -6.62 -10.95
CA PRO A 46 25.38 -5.18 -10.77
C PRO A 46 26.52 -4.77 -9.83
N THR A 47 27.21 -3.69 -10.16
CA THR A 47 28.07 -3.03 -9.18
C THR A 47 27.23 -2.40 -8.08
N LEU A 48 27.86 -2.01 -6.95
CA LEU A 48 27.13 -1.31 -5.88
C LEU A 48 26.52 0.01 -6.37
N GLU A 49 27.16 0.70 -7.29
CA GLU A 49 26.66 1.95 -7.89
C GLU A 49 25.41 1.68 -8.76
N GLN A 50 25.45 0.65 -9.61
CA GLN A 50 24.29 0.23 -10.40
C GLN A 50 23.14 -0.22 -9.49
N PHE A 51 23.42 -1.00 -8.46
CA PHE A 51 22.43 -1.38 -7.47
C PHE A 51 21.81 -0.16 -6.76
N ALA A 52 22.63 0.86 -6.43
CA ALA A 52 22.13 2.09 -5.81
C ALA A 52 21.30 2.97 -6.78
N SER A 53 21.49 2.80 -8.08
CA SER A 53 20.66 3.43 -9.11
C SER A 53 19.28 2.77 -9.23
N ASP A 54 19.21 1.44 -9.11
CA ASP A 54 17.98 0.67 -9.17
C ASP A 54 17.18 0.78 -7.85
N TYR A 55 17.89 0.65 -6.71
CA TYR A 55 17.35 0.82 -5.37
C TYR A 55 17.80 2.14 -4.76
N VAL A 56 17.19 3.22 -5.22
CA VAL A 56 17.48 4.60 -4.78
C VAL A 56 17.26 4.80 -3.28
N ASN A 57 17.72 5.94 -2.75
CA ASN A 57 17.70 6.22 -1.30
C ASN A 57 16.32 6.02 -0.67
N SER A 58 15.24 6.37 -1.37
CA SER A 58 13.88 6.23 -0.84
C SER A 58 13.48 4.80 -0.47
N TYR A 59 14.10 3.77 -1.08
CA TYR A 59 13.91 2.38 -0.65
C TYR A 59 14.43 2.11 0.76
N PHE A 60 15.37 2.91 1.25
CA PHE A 60 16.05 2.72 2.53
C PHE A 60 15.67 3.76 3.58
N ASP A 61 15.34 4.99 3.18
CA ASP A 61 14.96 6.07 4.12
C ASP A 61 13.43 6.26 4.27
N GLY A 62 12.65 5.68 3.34
CA GLY A 62 11.17 5.74 3.37
C GLY A 62 10.59 7.10 3.05
N THR A 63 11.35 7.98 2.41
CA THR A 63 10.87 9.30 1.99
C THR A 63 9.81 9.24 0.87
N ARG A 64 9.73 8.09 0.15
CA ARG A 64 8.75 7.86 -0.91
C ARG A 64 8.16 6.45 -0.78
N PRO A 65 7.33 6.17 0.23
CA PRO A 65 6.88 4.82 0.57
C PRO A 65 6.09 4.15 -0.56
N TYR A 66 5.35 4.92 -1.36
CA TYR A 66 4.61 4.38 -2.51
C TYR A 66 5.49 4.08 -3.74
N SER A 67 6.75 4.54 -3.76
CA SER A 67 7.68 4.28 -4.86
C SER A 67 8.54 3.02 -4.66
N GLY A 68 8.49 2.42 -3.46
CA GLY A 68 9.22 1.20 -3.13
C GLY A 68 9.91 1.27 -1.77
N ARG A 69 10.09 0.09 -1.15
CA ARG A 69 10.72 -0.03 0.18
C ARG A 69 11.49 -1.33 0.31
N MET A 70 12.65 -1.27 0.96
CA MET A 70 13.48 -2.42 1.30
C MET A 70 13.30 -2.81 2.78
N PHE A 71 13.32 -4.12 3.05
CA PHE A 71 13.17 -4.72 4.37
C PHE A 71 14.25 -5.78 4.60
N ILE A 72 14.62 -5.99 5.86
CA ILE A 72 15.55 -7.01 6.30
C ILE A 72 14.76 -8.11 7.01
N ILE A 73 15.05 -9.35 6.63
CA ILE A 73 14.46 -10.55 7.22
C ILE A 73 15.44 -11.10 8.27
N ALA A 74 14.94 -11.37 9.47
CA ALA A 74 15.72 -11.95 10.55
C ALA A 74 15.10 -13.27 11.06
N LEU A 75 15.94 -14.19 11.49
CA LEU A 75 15.62 -15.46 12.14
C LEU A 75 16.23 -15.43 13.55
N GLY A 76 15.45 -15.07 14.55
CA GLY A 76 15.98 -14.73 15.86
C GLY A 76 16.82 -13.45 15.81
N ALA A 77 18.09 -13.53 16.21
CA ALA A 77 19.02 -12.40 16.14
C ALA A 77 19.76 -12.29 14.79
N ASP A 78 19.70 -13.32 13.96
CA ASP A 78 20.47 -13.39 12.71
C ASP A 78 19.68 -12.78 11.56
N GLU A 79 20.26 -11.81 10.88
CA GLU A 79 19.71 -11.25 9.65
C GLU A 79 20.08 -12.16 8.48
N VAL A 80 19.05 -12.70 7.81
CA VAL A 80 19.16 -13.85 6.90
C VAL A 80 18.76 -13.57 5.46
N GLY A 81 18.43 -12.33 5.16
CA GLY A 81 18.03 -11.92 3.81
C GLY A 81 17.29 -10.61 3.80
N CYS A 82 16.81 -10.26 2.63
CA CYS A 82 16.02 -9.04 2.43
C CYS A 82 14.87 -9.29 1.46
N MET A 83 13.97 -8.35 1.44
CA MET A 83 12.83 -8.29 0.54
C MET A 83 12.46 -6.85 0.25
N SER A 84 11.80 -6.62 -0.86
CA SER A 84 11.30 -5.29 -1.20
C SER A 84 9.92 -5.35 -1.82
N HIS A 85 9.26 -4.22 -1.82
CA HIS A 85 8.21 -3.97 -2.79
C HIS A 85 8.63 -2.85 -3.73
N GLY A 86 8.19 -2.93 -4.97
CA GLY A 86 8.32 -1.89 -5.97
C GLY A 86 7.28 -0.78 -5.81
N PRO A 87 7.11 0.09 -6.82
CA PRO A 87 6.04 1.08 -6.83
C PRO A 87 4.66 0.43 -6.64
N ILE A 88 3.84 1.06 -5.80
CA ILE A 88 2.46 0.64 -5.58
C ILE A 88 1.59 1.26 -6.67
N ASP A 89 1.04 0.44 -7.53
CA ASP A 89 0.07 0.86 -8.54
C ASP A 89 -1.34 0.84 -7.92
N LEU A 90 -1.78 1.99 -7.44
CA LEU A 90 -3.11 2.15 -6.84
C LEU A 90 -4.23 2.01 -7.88
N LEU A 91 -3.97 2.35 -9.16
CA LEU A 91 -4.95 2.24 -10.24
C LEU A 91 -5.32 0.78 -10.54
N ASN A 92 -4.31 -0.08 -10.61
CA ASN A 92 -4.50 -1.50 -10.85
C ASN A 92 -4.57 -2.33 -9.57
N ASP A 93 -4.44 -1.68 -8.41
CA ASP A 93 -4.42 -2.31 -7.08
C ASP A 93 -3.36 -3.42 -6.99
N VAL A 94 -2.14 -3.15 -7.48
CA VAL A 94 -1.07 -4.14 -7.57
C VAL A 94 0.27 -3.58 -7.10
N VAL A 95 1.08 -4.47 -6.51
CA VAL A 95 2.48 -4.20 -6.15
C VAL A 95 3.34 -5.43 -6.41
N GLU A 96 4.52 -5.20 -6.98
CA GLU A 96 5.52 -6.26 -7.18
C GLU A 96 6.39 -6.43 -5.94
N LEU A 97 6.66 -7.70 -5.58
CA LEU A 97 7.49 -8.08 -4.44
C LEU A 97 8.73 -8.83 -4.90
N ASP A 98 9.87 -8.49 -4.31
CA ASP A 98 11.12 -9.21 -4.47
C ASP A 98 11.62 -9.75 -3.14
N ILE A 99 12.34 -10.88 -3.19
CA ILE A 99 12.93 -11.52 -2.02
C ILE A 99 14.19 -12.30 -2.37
N TRP A 100 15.24 -12.16 -1.56
CA TRP A 100 16.40 -13.05 -1.61
C TRP A 100 16.98 -13.31 -0.21
N LEU A 101 17.49 -14.51 -0.04
CA LEU A 101 18.14 -14.95 1.20
C LEU A 101 19.66 -14.79 1.07
N SER A 102 20.34 -14.61 2.20
CA SER A 102 21.79 -14.41 2.24
C SER A 102 22.59 -15.67 1.89
N GLU A 103 22.03 -16.88 2.12
CA GLU A 103 22.73 -18.13 1.94
C GLU A 103 21.78 -19.26 1.51
N ARG A 104 22.33 -20.23 0.73
CA ARG A 104 21.59 -21.41 0.23
C ARG A 104 21.07 -22.33 1.35
N LYS A 105 21.80 -22.46 2.46
CA LYS A 105 21.39 -23.30 3.60
C LYS A 105 20.08 -22.83 4.26
N LEU A 106 19.67 -21.59 4.03
CA LEU A 106 18.42 -21.00 4.51
C LEU A 106 17.24 -21.35 3.62
N ALA A 107 17.50 -21.73 2.36
CA ALA A 107 16.46 -22.06 1.39
C ALA A 107 15.72 -23.36 1.78
N GLY A 108 14.44 -23.45 1.45
CA GLY A 108 13.60 -24.62 1.73
C GLY A 108 13.08 -24.73 3.17
N ARG A 109 13.51 -23.86 4.08
CA ARG A 109 13.11 -23.83 5.50
C ARG A 109 11.80 -23.06 5.75
N GLY A 110 11.16 -22.54 4.70
CA GLY A 110 9.92 -21.77 4.77
C GLY A 110 10.09 -20.29 5.07
N ILE A 111 11.32 -19.80 5.27
CA ILE A 111 11.63 -18.41 5.60
C ILE A 111 11.05 -17.46 4.54
N GLY A 112 11.39 -17.68 3.26
CA GLY A 112 10.91 -16.81 2.18
C GLY A 112 9.39 -16.84 1.98
N SER A 113 8.76 -18.01 2.16
CA SER A 113 7.30 -18.11 2.04
C SER A 113 6.59 -17.35 3.15
N GLU A 114 7.08 -17.45 4.39
CA GLU A 114 6.51 -16.73 5.53
C GLU A 114 6.73 -15.22 5.40
N ALA A 115 7.92 -14.79 4.99
CA ALA A 115 8.24 -13.38 4.78
C ALA A 115 7.34 -12.74 3.71
N LEU A 116 7.10 -13.44 2.58
CA LEU A 116 6.19 -12.95 1.53
C LEU A 116 4.74 -12.80 2.01
N VAL A 117 4.27 -13.73 2.85
CA VAL A 117 2.94 -13.64 3.46
C VAL A 117 2.84 -12.41 4.36
N LEU A 118 3.82 -12.25 5.26
CA LEU A 118 3.87 -11.12 6.19
C LEU A 118 3.91 -9.77 5.48
N LEU A 119 4.73 -9.67 4.40
CA LEU A 119 4.83 -8.42 3.65
C LEU A 119 3.53 -8.10 2.92
N ALA A 120 2.90 -9.09 2.28
CA ALA A 120 1.63 -8.88 1.60
C ALA A 120 0.53 -8.44 2.57
N ASP A 121 0.41 -9.10 3.72
CA ASP A 121 -0.57 -8.76 4.75
C ASP A 121 -0.30 -7.36 5.34
N TRP A 122 0.98 -7.02 5.55
CA TRP A 122 1.38 -5.70 6.01
C TRP A 122 1.09 -4.59 4.99
N LEU A 123 1.37 -4.84 3.69
CA LEU A 123 1.08 -3.88 2.62
C LEU A 123 -0.43 -3.67 2.46
N GLN A 124 -1.24 -4.72 2.57
CA GLN A 124 -2.69 -4.57 2.59
C GLN A 124 -3.15 -3.70 3.75
N ALA A 125 -2.65 -3.96 4.96
CA ALA A 125 -3.04 -3.22 6.16
C ALA A 125 -2.59 -1.76 6.16
N ASN A 126 -1.44 -1.44 5.54
CA ASN A 126 -0.84 -0.10 5.59
C ASN A 126 -1.08 0.75 4.34
N TYR A 127 -1.28 0.13 3.17
CA TYR A 127 -1.46 0.83 1.88
C TYR A 127 -2.74 0.45 1.14
N GLY A 128 -3.46 -0.56 1.63
CA GLY A 128 -4.73 -1.00 1.04
C GLY A 128 -4.60 -1.72 -0.29
N VAL A 129 -3.40 -2.09 -0.71
CA VAL A 129 -3.18 -2.87 -1.94
C VAL A 129 -3.53 -4.34 -1.70
N ASN A 130 -4.22 -4.96 -2.66
CA ASN A 130 -4.74 -6.32 -2.48
C ASN A 130 -4.17 -7.34 -3.46
N ARG A 131 -3.45 -6.91 -4.48
CA ARG A 131 -2.85 -7.79 -5.50
C ARG A 131 -1.34 -7.70 -5.42
N PHE A 132 -0.70 -8.83 -5.18
CA PHE A 132 0.74 -8.93 -5.02
C PHE A 132 1.30 -9.77 -6.15
N LEU A 133 2.28 -9.24 -6.86
CA LEU A 133 2.94 -9.87 -8.01
C LEU A 133 4.35 -10.28 -7.63
N VAL A 134 4.79 -11.45 -8.09
CA VAL A 134 6.19 -11.88 -8.12
C VAL A 134 6.53 -12.41 -9.50
N ARG A 135 7.76 -12.17 -9.98
CA ARG A 135 8.18 -12.46 -11.36
C ARG A 135 9.48 -13.30 -11.43
N PRO A 136 9.52 -14.50 -10.82
CA PRO A 136 10.69 -15.34 -10.90
C PRO A 136 10.91 -15.90 -12.30
N SER A 137 12.17 -16.25 -12.63
CA SER A 137 12.44 -17.11 -13.77
C SER A 137 11.82 -18.50 -13.60
N ARG A 138 11.31 -19.09 -14.68
CA ARG A 138 10.79 -20.48 -14.70
C ARG A 138 11.86 -21.50 -14.29
N ARG A 139 13.13 -21.21 -14.53
CA ARG A 139 14.27 -22.07 -14.13
C ARG A 139 14.53 -22.04 -12.62
N ASN A 140 14.06 -21.01 -11.88
CA ASN A 140 14.21 -20.91 -10.43
C ASN A 140 13.12 -21.71 -9.70
N VAL A 141 13.22 -23.03 -9.77
CA VAL A 141 12.22 -23.95 -9.18
C VAL A 141 12.07 -23.76 -7.67
N ARG A 142 13.14 -23.31 -6.97
CA ARG A 142 13.08 -23.06 -5.52
C ARG A 142 12.21 -21.84 -5.21
N ALA A 143 12.41 -20.75 -5.91
CA ALA A 143 11.58 -19.55 -5.79
C ALA A 143 10.12 -19.87 -6.10
N LEU A 144 9.83 -20.53 -7.23
CA LEU A 144 8.49 -20.95 -7.60
C LEU A 144 7.78 -21.77 -6.50
N ARG A 145 8.50 -22.72 -5.86
CA ARG A 145 7.96 -23.51 -4.75
C ARG A 145 7.68 -22.64 -3.52
N ALA A 146 8.57 -21.71 -3.20
CA ALA A 146 8.40 -20.82 -2.06
C ALA A 146 7.21 -19.87 -2.25
N MET A 147 7.07 -19.28 -3.44
CA MET A 147 5.99 -18.38 -3.80
C MET A 147 4.63 -19.09 -3.83
N ARG A 148 4.57 -20.31 -4.40
CA ARG A 148 3.35 -21.13 -4.37
C ARG A 148 2.93 -21.50 -2.95
N ARG A 149 3.87 -21.78 -2.04
CA ARG A 149 3.59 -22.00 -0.61
C ARG A 149 3.08 -20.74 0.08
N ALA A 150 3.52 -19.56 -0.35
CA ALA A 150 3.02 -18.27 0.14
C ALA A 150 1.64 -17.89 -0.43
N GLY A 151 1.02 -18.77 -1.23
CA GLY A 151 -0.31 -18.54 -1.79
C GLY A 151 -0.34 -17.86 -3.15
N PHE A 152 0.82 -17.61 -3.75
CA PHE A 152 0.88 -17.08 -5.12
C PHE A 152 0.49 -18.15 -6.13
N ARG A 153 -0.24 -17.76 -7.17
CA ARG A 153 -0.67 -18.63 -8.28
C ARG A 153 -0.29 -18.00 -9.60
N GLU A 154 0.13 -18.84 -10.54
CA GLU A 154 0.39 -18.42 -11.92
C GLU A 154 -0.90 -17.92 -12.55
N THR A 155 -0.82 -16.85 -13.33
CA THR A 155 -1.98 -16.32 -14.06
C THR A 155 -2.37 -17.27 -15.20
N ASP A 156 -3.68 -17.41 -15.44
CA ASP A 156 -4.21 -18.17 -16.57
C ASP A 156 -4.12 -17.40 -17.90
N LEU A 157 -3.90 -16.08 -17.83
CA LEU A 157 -3.73 -15.23 -19.01
C LEU A 157 -2.29 -15.29 -19.52
N PRO A 158 -2.07 -15.12 -20.84
CA PRO A 158 -0.72 -14.98 -21.38
C PRO A 158 0.05 -13.84 -20.71
N ALA A 159 1.32 -14.08 -20.35
CA ALA A 159 2.14 -13.09 -19.64
C ALA A 159 2.18 -11.75 -20.39
N ALA A 160 2.28 -11.75 -21.73
CA ALA A 160 2.29 -10.53 -22.55
C ALA A 160 1.01 -9.70 -22.37
N GLU A 161 -0.15 -10.33 -22.29
CA GLU A 161 -1.44 -9.66 -22.10
C GLU A 161 -1.51 -9.01 -20.70
N VAL A 162 -1.03 -9.72 -19.67
CA VAL A 162 -0.99 -9.17 -18.30
C VAL A 162 -0.04 -8.00 -18.19
N ILE A 163 1.16 -8.11 -18.81
CA ILE A 163 2.17 -7.05 -18.85
C ILE A 163 1.60 -5.80 -19.52
N GLU A 164 0.95 -5.94 -20.66
CA GLU A 164 0.32 -4.84 -21.39
C GLU A 164 -0.80 -4.21 -20.58
N LYS A 165 -1.73 -5.01 -20.07
CA LYS A 165 -2.88 -4.54 -19.28
C LYS A 165 -2.50 -3.79 -18.02
N LEU A 166 -1.50 -4.29 -17.31
CA LEU A 166 -1.00 -3.68 -16.07
C LEU A 166 0.14 -2.68 -16.31
N GLN A 167 0.52 -2.46 -17.57
CA GLN A 167 1.64 -1.58 -17.96
C GLN A 167 2.94 -1.88 -17.18
N LEU A 168 3.19 -3.18 -16.94
CA LEU A 168 4.35 -3.61 -16.18
C LEU A 168 5.64 -3.31 -16.94
N PRO A 169 6.72 -2.92 -16.26
CA PRO A 169 8.03 -2.78 -16.89
C PRO A 169 8.51 -4.14 -17.43
N ARG A 170 9.51 -4.08 -18.31
CA ARG A 170 10.18 -5.30 -18.79
C ARG A 170 10.72 -6.08 -17.57
N GLY A 171 10.46 -7.37 -17.54
CA GLY A 171 10.99 -8.24 -16.50
C GLY A 171 12.47 -8.52 -16.64
N ASP A 172 13.03 -9.02 -15.56
CA ASP A 172 14.46 -9.35 -15.46
C ASP A 172 14.86 -10.61 -16.23
N TYR A 173 13.89 -11.47 -16.54
CA TYR A 173 14.16 -12.78 -17.16
C TYR A 173 13.34 -12.97 -18.42
N ALA A 174 13.98 -13.54 -19.46
CA ALA A 174 13.30 -13.89 -20.71
C ALA A 174 12.22 -14.97 -20.52
N ASP A 175 12.34 -15.79 -19.48
CA ASP A 175 11.43 -16.89 -19.14
C ASP A 175 10.68 -16.63 -17.82
N GLU A 176 10.40 -15.36 -17.51
CA GLU A 176 9.66 -14.99 -16.30
C GLU A 176 8.29 -15.65 -16.20
N VAL A 177 7.85 -15.88 -14.98
CA VAL A 177 6.53 -16.40 -14.66
C VAL A 177 5.84 -15.38 -13.75
N LEU A 178 4.65 -14.92 -14.15
CA LEU A 178 3.86 -14.01 -13.35
C LEU A 178 2.98 -14.80 -12.40
N LEU A 179 3.22 -14.63 -11.09
CA LEU A 179 2.39 -15.23 -10.06
C LEU A 179 1.76 -14.12 -9.21
N PHE A 180 0.47 -14.27 -8.96
CA PHE A 180 -0.30 -13.34 -8.13
C PHE A 180 -0.77 -14.00 -6.84
N ARG A 181 -0.75 -13.22 -5.75
CA ARG A 181 -1.52 -13.46 -4.55
C ARG A 181 -2.54 -12.33 -4.42
N ILE A 182 -3.81 -12.70 -4.30
CA ILE A 182 -4.91 -11.74 -4.16
C ILE A 182 -5.51 -11.92 -2.77
N LEU A 183 -5.57 -10.83 -2.01
CA LEU A 183 -6.24 -10.80 -0.72
C LEU A 183 -7.61 -10.13 -0.89
N PRO A 184 -8.64 -10.58 -0.18
CA PRO A 184 -9.93 -9.92 -0.20
C PRO A 184 -9.83 -8.54 0.45
N VAL A 185 -10.51 -7.55 -0.11
CA VAL A 185 -10.71 -6.27 0.58
C VAL A 185 -11.57 -6.55 1.81
N PRO A 186 -11.19 -6.06 2.99
CA PRO A 186 -12.00 -6.26 4.20
C PRO A 186 -13.43 -5.76 3.99
N SER A 187 -14.39 -6.54 4.47
CA SER A 187 -15.81 -6.16 4.35
C SER A 187 -16.11 -4.83 5.06
N ALA A 188 -17.12 -4.12 4.58
CA ALA A 188 -17.58 -2.86 5.15
C ALA A 188 -18.18 -2.98 6.58
N THR A 189 -18.14 -4.16 7.17
CA THR A 189 -18.65 -4.36 8.54
C THR A 189 -17.64 -3.85 9.56
N LEU A 190 -17.96 -2.76 10.22
CA LEU A 190 -17.23 -2.30 11.40
C LEU A 190 -17.86 -2.95 12.64
N ARG A 191 -17.11 -3.84 13.31
CA ARG A 191 -17.46 -4.22 14.68
C ARG A 191 -17.24 -2.99 15.55
N ARG A 192 -18.33 -2.37 16.01
CA ARG A 192 -18.24 -1.21 16.90
C ARG A 192 -17.56 -1.63 18.20
N ASP A 193 -16.39 -1.07 18.42
CA ASP A 193 -15.72 -1.09 19.73
C ASP A 193 -16.00 0.24 20.40
N ALA A 194 -16.72 0.20 21.53
CA ALA A 194 -17.08 1.40 22.30
C ALA A 194 -15.86 2.10 22.89
N GLN A 195 -14.71 1.43 22.96
CA GLN A 195 -13.45 1.97 23.45
C GLN A 195 -12.58 2.55 22.35
N ARG A 196 -13.04 2.57 21.08
CA ARG A 196 -12.30 3.02 19.90
C ARG A 196 -13.02 4.15 19.17
N ILE A 197 -12.26 5.14 18.74
CA ILE A 197 -12.78 6.18 17.86
C ILE A 197 -12.56 5.73 16.42
N TYR A 198 -13.61 5.85 15.58
CA TYR A 198 -13.49 5.69 14.13
C TYR A 198 -13.54 7.06 13.47
N VAL A 199 -12.64 7.29 12.55
CA VAL A 199 -12.56 8.46 11.68
C VAL A 199 -12.80 8.00 10.26
N PHE A 200 -13.85 8.44 9.62
CA PHE A 200 -14.18 8.15 8.22
C PHE A 200 -13.57 9.23 7.36
N LEU A 201 -12.80 8.85 6.36
CA LEU A 201 -11.98 9.74 5.56
C LEU A 201 -12.22 9.49 4.08
N ASP A 202 -12.27 10.57 3.32
CA ASP A 202 -12.27 10.59 1.87
C ASP A 202 -11.40 11.74 1.36
N SER A 203 -10.93 11.64 0.11
CA SER A 203 -10.05 12.63 -0.51
C SER A 203 -10.33 12.81 -1.99
N GLU A 204 -10.12 14.03 -2.49
CA GLU A 204 -10.19 14.36 -3.91
C GLU A 204 -8.80 14.69 -4.45
N PHE A 205 -8.50 14.25 -5.67
CA PHE A 205 -7.19 14.43 -6.29
C PHE A 205 -7.31 14.58 -7.81
N THR A 206 -6.23 15.07 -8.46
CA THR A 206 -6.24 15.49 -9.86
C THR A 206 -6.47 14.36 -10.86
N SER A 207 -5.90 13.17 -10.59
CA SER A 207 -5.98 12.00 -11.49
C SER A 207 -5.58 10.72 -10.78
N LEU A 208 -6.02 9.57 -11.31
CA LEU A 208 -5.64 8.25 -10.78
C LEU A 208 -4.19 7.87 -11.09
N SER A 209 -3.62 8.36 -12.20
CA SER A 209 -2.28 7.95 -12.65
C SER A 209 -1.14 8.73 -12.01
N ARG A 210 -1.37 10.02 -11.72
CA ARG A 210 -0.42 10.93 -11.07
C ARG A 210 -1.19 11.86 -10.14
N PRO A 211 -1.67 11.35 -9.01
CA PRO A 211 -2.51 12.12 -8.13
C PRO A 211 -1.75 13.30 -7.49
N GLU A 212 -2.42 14.43 -7.41
CA GLU A 212 -2.07 15.58 -6.57
C GLU A 212 -3.27 15.88 -5.70
N LEU A 213 -3.08 16.04 -4.40
CA LEU A 213 -4.17 16.24 -3.44
C LEU A 213 -4.87 17.56 -3.69
N ILE A 214 -6.20 17.54 -3.81
CA ILE A 214 -7.07 18.72 -3.94
C ILE A 214 -7.73 19.04 -2.61
N SER A 215 -8.40 18.05 -2.02
CA SER A 215 -9.09 18.23 -0.73
C SER A 215 -9.11 16.92 0.06
N ILE A 216 -9.25 17.06 1.37
CA ILE A 216 -9.40 15.94 2.29
C ILE A 216 -10.50 16.24 3.29
N GLY A 217 -11.38 15.28 3.50
CA GLY A 217 -12.49 15.34 4.45
C GLY A 217 -12.42 14.19 5.44
N ALA A 218 -12.70 14.46 6.69
CA ALA A 218 -12.78 13.46 7.73
C ALA A 218 -13.91 13.74 8.70
N VAL A 219 -14.56 12.69 9.19
CA VAL A 219 -15.60 12.80 10.20
C VAL A 219 -15.46 11.67 11.21
N SER A 220 -15.47 12.02 12.49
CA SER A 220 -15.32 11.00 13.54
C SER A 220 -16.66 10.40 13.99
N THR A 221 -16.59 9.39 14.85
CA THR A 221 -17.80 8.71 15.40
C THR A 221 -18.73 9.69 16.12
N ASP A 222 -18.19 10.70 16.80
CA ASP A 222 -18.93 11.76 17.50
C ASP A 222 -19.46 12.88 16.58
N ALA A 223 -19.33 12.70 15.26
CA ALA A 223 -19.73 13.63 14.19
C ALA A 223 -18.90 14.93 14.12
N THR A 224 -17.82 15.06 14.88
CA THR A 224 -16.87 16.16 14.65
C THR A 224 -16.19 15.96 13.30
N ALA A 225 -16.02 17.04 12.55
CA ALA A 225 -15.55 17.00 11.18
C ALA A 225 -14.27 17.82 10.99
N PHE A 226 -13.50 17.43 9.99
CA PHE A 226 -12.38 18.17 9.43
C PHE A 226 -12.56 18.27 7.91
N TYR A 227 -12.23 19.40 7.33
CA TYR A 227 -12.13 19.59 5.89
C TYR A 227 -11.03 20.58 5.57
N ALA A 228 -10.26 20.29 4.55
CA ALA A 228 -9.28 21.21 4.00
C ALA A 228 -9.16 21.05 2.48
N GLU A 229 -9.06 22.16 1.78
CA GLU A 229 -8.62 22.26 0.40
C GLU A 229 -7.16 22.68 0.36
N VAL A 230 -6.38 22.04 -0.49
CA VAL A 230 -4.94 22.25 -0.57
C VAL A 230 -4.58 23.01 -1.84
N ARG A 231 -3.73 24.03 -1.71
CA ARG A 231 -3.18 24.78 -2.87
C ARG A 231 -2.00 24.03 -3.48
N GLY A 232 -1.73 24.32 -4.75
CA GLY A 232 -0.51 23.89 -5.42
C GLY A 232 -0.67 22.72 -6.39
N TRP A 233 -1.84 22.10 -6.47
CA TRP A 233 -2.14 21.12 -7.50
C TRP A 233 -2.29 21.77 -8.89
N SER A 234 -2.01 21.02 -9.95
CA SER A 234 -2.01 21.52 -11.33
C SER A 234 -3.35 21.24 -12.01
N PRO A 235 -4.14 22.27 -12.36
CA PRO A 235 -5.38 22.08 -13.11
C PRO A 235 -5.16 21.33 -14.44
N GLU A 236 -4.00 21.52 -15.08
CA GLU A 236 -3.64 20.87 -16.35
C GLU A 236 -3.44 19.34 -16.20
N ARG A 237 -3.12 18.88 -15.00
CA ARG A 237 -2.98 17.45 -14.67
C ARG A 237 -4.28 16.81 -14.24
N SER A 238 -5.31 17.62 -14.04
CA SER A 238 -6.64 17.14 -13.67
C SER A 238 -7.36 16.50 -14.86
N THR A 239 -8.09 15.43 -14.59
CA THR A 239 -8.98 14.83 -15.60
C THR A 239 -10.16 15.76 -15.91
N ASP A 240 -10.83 15.52 -17.03
CA ASP A 240 -12.08 16.27 -17.35
C ASP A 240 -13.12 16.11 -16.27
N PHE A 241 -13.25 14.89 -15.72
CA PHE A 241 -14.15 14.63 -14.59
C PHE A 241 -13.84 15.52 -13.40
N VAL A 242 -12.59 15.60 -12.98
CA VAL A 242 -12.18 16.43 -11.83
C VAL A 242 -12.51 17.91 -12.09
N ARG A 243 -12.19 18.43 -13.29
CA ARG A 243 -12.47 19.83 -13.64
C ARG A 243 -13.96 20.16 -13.69
N GLN A 244 -14.79 19.22 -14.15
CA GLN A 244 -16.21 19.47 -14.39
C GLN A 244 -17.09 19.08 -13.19
N VAL A 245 -16.66 18.15 -12.35
CA VAL A 245 -17.46 17.61 -11.26
C VAL A 245 -16.88 17.98 -9.89
N VAL A 246 -15.59 17.73 -9.64
CA VAL A 246 -14.98 17.93 -8.32
C VAL A 246 -14.74 19.43 -8.03
N VAL A 247 -14.03 20.11 -8.92
CA VAL A 247 -13.64 21.52 -8.71
C VAL A 247 -14.83 22.46 -8.46
N PRO A 248 -15.98 22.34 -9.15
CA PRO A 248 -17.13 23.17 -8.86
C PRO A 248 -17.79 22.96 -7.47
N LEU A 249 -17.45 21.87 -6.80
CA LEU A 249 -17.99 21.53 -5.47
C LEU A 249 -17.13 22.04 -4.32
N LEU A 250 -15.91 22.52 -4.60
CA LEU A 250 -15.01 23.06 -3.59
C LEU A 250 -15.60 24.31 -2.93
N ASP A 251 -15.34 24.50 -1.64
CA ASP A 251 -15.83 25.64 -0.85
C ASP A 251 -15.00 26.92 -1.10
N GLY A 252 -13.78 26.80 -1.69
CA GLY A 252 -12.95 27.91 -2.14
C GLY A 252 -11.94 28.44 -1.10
N ASP A 253 -11.88 27.85 0.08
CA ASP A 253 -11.02 28.28 1.19
C ASP A 253 -9.68 27.50 1.22
N ALA A 254 -9.04 27.31 0.05
CA ALA A 254 -7.82 26.54 -0.06
C ALA A 254 -6.67 27.15 0.75
N VAL A 255 -5.96 26.30 1.49
CA VAL A 255 -4.78 26.64 2.31
C VAL A 255 -3.51 26.00 1.75
N THR A 256 -2.34 26.33 2.31
CA THR A 256 -1.11 25.60 1.93
C THR A 256 -1.15 24.20 2.51
N HIS A 257 -0.32 23.32 1.93
CA HIS A 257 -0.21 21.93 2.37
C HIS A 257 0.20 21.84 3.86
N GLU A 258 1.15 22.66 4.30
CA GLU A 258 1.62 22.71 5.67
C GLU A 258 0.50 23.11 6.66
N VAL A 259 -0.29 24.11 6.31
CA VAL A 259 -1.42 24.55 7.15
C VAL A 259 -2.48 23.46 7.26
N ALA A 260 -2.79 22.79 6.15
CA ALA A 260 -3.73 21.67 6.15
C ALA A 260 -3.22 20.50 7.00
N ALA A 261 -1.91 20.16 6.88
CA ALA A 261 -1.26 19.09 7.63
C ALA A 261 -1.26 19.36 9.14
N GLU A 262 -0.88 20.56 9.56
CA GLU A 262 -0.88 20.98 10.97
C GLU A 262 -2.29 20.94 11.57
N ALA A 263 -3.29 21.49 10.83
CA ALA A 263 -4.66 21.49 11.27
C ALA A 263 -5.24 20.08 11.39
N PHE A 264 -4.96 19.19 10.42
CA PHE A 264 -5.38 17.79 10.46
C PHE A 264 -4.73 17.04 11.63
N ALA A 265 -3.41 17.22 11.82
CA ALA A 265 -2.70 16.59 12.91
C ALA A 265 -3.27 17.00 14.29
N ALA A 266 -3.51 18.29 14.50
CA ALA A 266 -4.12 18.79 15.74
C ALA A 266 -5.54 18.22 15.94
N TRP A 267 -6.34 18.21 14.89
CA TRP A 267 -7.69 17.62 14.92
C TRP A 267 -7.65 16.12 15.24
N LEU A 268 -6.69 15.36 14.71
CA LEU A 268 -6.54 13.95 14.96
C LEU A 268 -6.01 13.67 16.38
N ASP A 269 -5.06 14.48 16.88
CA ASP A 269 -4.45 14.34 18.21
C ASP A 269 -5.50 14.51 19.33
N GLU A 270 -6.47 15.40 19.19
CA GLU A 270 -7.58 15.51 20.15
C GLU A 270 -8.37 14.20 20.31
N ARG A 271 -8.39 13.34 19.29
CA ARG A 271 -9.11 12.06 19.28
C ARG A 271 -8.26 10.94 19.81
N THR A 272 -7.02 10.86 19.36
CA THR A 272 -6.06 9.85 19.83
C THR A 272 -5.74 10.01 21.32
N GLY A 273 -5.77 11.23 21.84
CA GLY A 273 -5.64 11.49 23.28
C GLY A 273 -6.81 10.96 24.13
N ARG A 274 -7.95 10.61 23.49
CA ARG A 274 -9.13 10.08 24.20
C ARG A 274 -9.22 8.55 24.12
N ALA A 275 -8.90 7.96 22.95
CA ALA A 275 -8.96 6.51 22.73
C ALA A 275 -8.15 6.10 21.50
N PRO A 276 -7.78 4.81 21.37
CA PRO A 276 -7.24 4.26 20.13
C PRO A 276 -8.14 4.62 18.96
N THR A 277 -7.53 5.09 17.86
CA THR A 277 -8.27 5.62 16.70
C THR A 277 -8.04 4.76 15.47
N THR A 278 -9.10 4.46 14.73
CA THR A 278 -9.02 3.81 13.41
C THR A 278 -9.56 4.74 12.35
N ILE A 279 -8.70 5.13 11.40
CA ILE A 279 -9.12 5.83 10.19
C ILE A 279 -9.66 4.79 9.22
N VAL A 280 -10.82 5.02 8.66
CA VAL A 280 -11.53 4.13 7.73
C VAL A 280 -11.79 4.86 6.43
N SER A 281 -11.41 4.25 5.31
CA SER A 281 -11.72 4.75 3.98
C SER A 281 -12.04 3.59 3.03
N ASP A 282 -12.62 3.88 1.88
CA ASP A 282 -12.97 2.86 0.89
C ASP A 282 -11.93 2.72 -0.22
N SER A 283 -10.93 3.60 -0.26
CA SER A 283 -9.91 3.66 -1.29
C SER A 283 -8.48 3.62 -0.72
N GLY A 284 -7.55 2.98 -1.45
CA GLY A 284 -6.11 3.09 -1.20
C GLY A 284 -5.57 4.49 -1.50
N TYR A 285 -6.25 5.25 -2.36
CA TYR A 285 -5.89 6.64 -2.64
C TYR A 285 -6.08 7.55 -1.42
N ASP A 286 -7.06 7.28 -0.56
CA ASP A 286 -7.24 8.05 0.68
C ASP A 286 -6.09 7.83 1.64
N ARG A 287 -5.55 6.61 1.69
CA ARG A 287 -4.35 6.33 2.48
C ARG A 287 -3.12 7.03 1.91
N TRP A 288 -3.00 7.08 0.57
CA TRP A 288 -1.98 7.87 -0.11
C TRP A 288 -2.14 9.36 0.21
N ALA A 289 -3.34 9.92 0.06
CA ALA A 289 -3.63 11.32 0.36
C ALA A 289 -3.28 11.71 1.80
N LEU A 290 -3.57 10.81 2.75
CA LEU A 290 -3.23 10.98 4.15
C LEU A 290 -1.70 10.98 4.38
N ALA A 291 -0.96 10.08 3.72
CA ALA A 291 0.51 10.04 3.81
C ALA A 291 1.15 11.27 3.17
N GLU A 292 0.61 11.71 2.03
CA GLU A 292 1.02 12.93 1.34
C GLU A 292 0.79 14.14 2.24
N LEU A 293 -0.42 14.28 2.80
CA LEU A 293 -0.76 15.38 3.71
C LEU A 293 0.16 15.44 4.93
N LEU A 294 0.40 14.30 5.58
CA LEU A 294 1.22 14.25 6.79
C LEU A 294 2.73 14.28 6.51
N GLY A 295 3.16 14.15 5.24
CA GLY A 295 4.58 14.09 4.85
C GLY A 295 5.33 12.91 5.47
N ARG A 296 4.63 11.81 5.80
CA ARG A 296 5.22 10.64 6.46
C ARG A 296 4.47 9.35 6.14
N GLU A 297 5.20 8.24 6.14
CA GLU A 297 4.67 6.89 5.95
C GLU A 297 3.84 6.42 7.15
N ASP A 298 4.39 6.60 8.36
CA ASP A 298 3.78 6.08 9.57
C ASP A 298 2.66 6.99 10.06
N LEU A 299 1.57 6.37 10.46
CA LEU A 299 0.51 7.05 11.18
C LEU A 299 0.95 7.43 12.59
N PRO A 300 0.33 8.44 13.22
CA PRO A 300 0.57 8.76 14.62
C PRO A 300 0.40 7.54 15.54
N VAL A 301 1.09 7.56 16.67
CA VAL A 301 0.94 6.50 17.68
C VAL A 301 -0.51 6.40 18.14
N GLY A 302 -1.03 5.18 18.20
CA GLY A 302 -2.44 4.93 18.55
C GLY A 302 -3.43 5.10 17.40
N VAL A 303 -2.96 5.39 16.19
CA VAL A 303 -3.77 5.45 14.97
C VAL A 303 -3.51 4.24 14.09
N GLU A 304 -4.57 3.58 13.68
CA GLU A 304 -4.58 2.53 12.66
C GLU A 304 -5.38 3.01 11.44
N TRP A 305 -5.10 2.44 10.28
CA TRP A 305 -5.91 2.66 9.10
C TRP A 305 -6.52 1.33 8.62
N LYS A 306 -7.73 1.43 8.07
CA LYS A 306 -8.44 0.28 7.52
C LYS A 306 -9.16 0.68 6.23
N ARG A 307 -8.85 -0.03 5.14
CA ARG A 307 -9.65 0.00 3.91
C ARG A 307 -10.86 -0.89 4.08
N VAL A 308 -12.02 -0.45 3.58
CA VAL A 308 -13.26 -1.23 3.54
C VAL A 308 -13.82 -1.24 2.12
N ALA A 309 -14.48 -2.33 1.74
CA ALA A 309 -15.17 -2.40 0.47
C ALA A 309 -16.56 -1.76 0.59
N VAL A 310 -16.78 -0.68 -0.14
CA VAL A 310 -18.12 -0.06 -0.29
C VAL A 310 -18.43 0.03 -1.77
N ALA A 311 -19.62 -0.42 -2.17
CA ALA A 311 -20.05 -0.33 -3.55
C ALA A 311 -20.36 1.12 -3.94
N TYR A 312 -20.01 1.51 -5.17
CA TYR A 312 -20.26 2.86 -5.68
C TYR A 312 -21.74 3.27 -5.54
N GLU A 313 -22.66 2.34 -5.86
CA GLU A 313 -24.10 2.57 -5.78
C GLU A 313 -24.59 2.77 -4.33
N GLU A 314 -23.90 2.22 -3.35
CA GLU A 314 -24.23 2.42 -1.93
C GLU A 314 -23.81 3.81 -1.48
N MET A 315 -22.60 4.27 -1.85
CA MET A 315 -22.14 5.63 -1.60
C MET A 315 -23.08 6.64 -2.24
N ASP A 316 -23.43 6.45 -3.50
CA ASP A 316 -24.33 7.29 -4.28
C ASP A 316 -25.74 7.35 -3.68
N ARG A 317 -26.24 6.24 -3.14
CA ARG A 317 -27.51 6.19 -2.43
C ARG A 317 -27.44 6.97 -1.11
N ALA A 318 -26.37 6.77 -0.33
CA ALA A 318 -26.18 7.43 0.95
C ALA A 318 -26.04 8.97 0.79
N THR A 319 -25.26 9.43 -0.18
CA THR A 319 -25.13 10.88 -0.46
C THR A 319 -26.47 11.50 -0.84
N ARG A 320 -27.28 10.84 -1.69
CA ARG A 320 -28.65 11.31 -2.02
C ARG A 320 -29.58 11.32 -0.81
N GLN A 321 -29.59 10.24 0.01
CA GLN A 321 -30.44 10.16 1.19
C GLN A 321 -30.13 11.24 2.22
N LEU A 322 -28.87 11.62 2.34
CA LEU A 322 -28.41 12.62 3.29
C LEU A 322 -28.37 14.04 2.70
N ASN A 323 -28.75 14.21 1.44
CA ASN A 323 -28.65 15.48 0.69
C ASN A 323 -27.24 16.07 0.71
N LEU A 324 -26.23 15.23 0.46
CA LEU A 324 -24.80 15.57 0.42
C LEU A 324 -24.32 15.73 -1.02
N ARG A 325 -23.19 16.44 -1.20
CA ARG A 325 -22.51 16.60 -2.48
C ARG A 325 -21.65 15.35 -2.75
N ARG A 326 -22.01 14.54 -3.74
CA ARG A 326 -21.15 13.43 -4.19
C ARG A 326 -19.89 14.01 -4.86
N HIS A 327 -18.72 13.45 -4.58
CA HIS A 327 -17.41 13.95 -4.99
C HIS A 327 -17.00 15.27 -4.32
N HIS A 328 -17.37 15.37 -3.06
CA HIS A 328 -16.86 16.37 -2.14
C HIS A 328 -16.34 15.64 -0.90
N ALA A 329 -15.03 15.70 -0.63
CA ALA A 329 -14.36 14.82 0.33
C ALA A 329 -15.03 14.75 1.71
N LEU A 330 -15.46 15.88 2.30
CA LEU A 330 -16.14 15.83 3.60
C LEU A 330 -17.53 15.18 3.52
N ASP A 331 -18.26 15.43 2.45
CA ASP A 331 -19.61 14.90 2.29
C ASP A 331 -19.57 13.39 1.98
N ASP A 332 -18.58 12.93 1.20
CA ASP A 332 -18.36 11.49 0.98
C ASP A 332 -17.86 10.79 2.25
N ALA A 333 -17.01 11.41 3.07
CA ALA A 333 -16.67 10.90 4.40
C ALA A 333 -17.90 10.77 5.33
N ARG A 334 -18.85 11.70 5.27
CA ARG A 334 -20.14 11.64 6.00
C ARG A 334 -21.02 10.50 5.51
N ALA A 335 -21.10 10.30 4.19
CA ALA A 335 -21.84 9.19 3.59
C ALA A 335 -21.23 7.84 4.01
N LEU A 336 -19.91 7.71 3.96
CA LEU A 336 -19.19 6.52 4.42
C LEU A 336 -19.46 6.22 5.90
N ARG A 337 -19.40 7.26 6.75
CA ARG A 337 -19.75 7.14 8.18
C ARG A 337 -21.19 6.63 8.36
N HIS A 338 -22.15 7.18 7.62
CA HIS A 338 -23.54 6.76 7.69
C HIS A 338 -23.71 5.27 7.35
N LEU A 339 -23.12 4.84 6.23
CA LEU A 339 -23.18 3.46 5.76
C LEU A 339 -22.60 2.46 6.75
N LEU A 340 -21.46 2.81 7.36
CA LEU A 340 -20.73 1.89 8.23
C LEU A 340 -21.25 1.88 9.67
N LEU A 341 -21.87 2.96 10.12
CA LEU A 341 -22.49 3.03 11.45
C LEU A 341 -23.95 2.58 11.46
N ASN A 342 -24.62 2.55 10.31
CA ASN A 342 -26.03 2.11 10.18
C ASN A 342 -26.13 1.03 9.09
N PRO A 343 -25.54 -0.17 9.30
CA PRO A 343 -25.59 -1.23 8.30
C PRO A 343 -27.04 -1.64 8.06
N THR A 344 -27.45 -1.69 6.79
CA THR A 344 -28.73 -2.28 6.40
C THR A 344 -28.73 -3.77 6.73
N THR A 345 -29.91 -4.34 6.99
CA THR A 345 -30.10 -5.76 7.37
C THR A 345 -29.46 -6.74 6.39
N GLU A 346 -29.29 -6.38 5.12
CA GLU A 346 -28.64 -7.20 4.09
C GLU A 346 -27.12 -7.38 4.31
N ARG A 347 -26.44 -6.40 4.92
CA ARG A 347 -25.01 -6.53 5.28
C ARG A 347 -24.74 -7.35 6.54
N ALA A 348 -25.74 -7.57 7.37
CA ALA A 348 -25.59 -8.31 8.62
C ALA A 348 -25.53 -9.83 8.41
N THR A 349 -25.99 -10.35 7.25
CA THR A 349 -26.03 -11.78 6.92
C THR A 349 -24.72 -12.32 6.36
N ASP A 350 -23.83 -11.50 5.81
CA ASP A 350 -22.52 -11.92 5.29
C ASP A 350 -21.43 -12.04 6.38
N ALA A 351 -21.76 -11.74 7.63
CA ALA A 351 -20.82 -11.72 8.76
C ALA A 351 -21.02 -12.85 9.78
N SER A 352 -21.88 -13.85 9.46
CA SER A 352 -22.17 -15.00 10.33
C SER A 352 -21.48 -16.29 9.88
#